data_c84f2bea3a735d233ee23f63e115c683
#
_entry.id   c84f2bea3a735d233ee23f63e115c683
#
_cell.length_a   1.000
_cell.length_b   1.000
_cell.length_c   1.000
_cell.angle_alpha   90.00
_cell.angle_beta   90.00
_cell.angle_gamma   90.00
#
_symmetry.space_group_name_H-M   'P 1'
#
loop_
_entity.id
_entity.type
_entity.pdbx_description
1 polymer ?
#
loop_
_entity_poly.entity_id
_entity_poly.type
_entity_poly.pdbx_seq_one_letter_code
_entity_poly.pdbx_strand_id
1 'polypeptide(L)'
;MEKRLKEKISFILPPFILALLTIIWYVRADGRWYTYREEWEYLPLLLCHVIMPIYYLVRLIVATIKQINVSTRSNENIFYIVASAVLWILCGFGFFVFVIFTSGR
;
A
#
# COMPACT_ATOMS: atom_id res chain seq x y z
N MET A 1 12.45 17.06 14.59
CA MET A 1 11.85 15.85 15.14
C MET A 1 10.45 15.62 14.65
N GLU A 2 9.57 16.58 14.90
CA GLU A 2 8.17 16.42 14.46
C GLU A 2 8.04 16.24 12.96
N LYS A 3 8.87 16.95 12.20
CA LYS A 3 8.82 16.85 10.75
C LYS A 3 9.15 15.45 10.26
N ARG A 4 10.17 14.82 10.86
CA ARG A 4 10.56 13.46 10.51
C ARG A 4 9.47 12.47 10.88
N LEU A 5 8.85 12.70 12.03
CA LEU A 5 7.76 11.84 12.47
C LEU A 5 6.58 11.93 11.51
N LYS A 6 6.24 13.15 11.08
CA LYS A 6 5.17 13.34 10.12
C LYS A 6 5.46 12.65 8.79
N GLU A 7 6.70 12.73 8.33
CA GLU A 7 7.10 12.08 7.09
C GLU A 7 6.94 10.56 7.19
N LYS A 8 7.36 9.99 8.33
CA LYS A 8 7.23 8.55 8.53
C LYS A 8 5.77 8.13 8.60
N ILE A 9 4.95 8.91 9.30
CA ILE A 9 3.53 8.61 9.39
C ILE A 9 2.88 8.71 8.01
N SER A 10 3.22 9.76 7.25
CA SER A 10 2.69 9.93 5.90
C SER A 10 3.11 8.81 4.97
N PHE A 11 4.29 8.22 5.21
CA PHE A 11 4.76 7.11 4.41
C PHE A 11 4.00 5.84 4.70
N ILE A 12 3.65 5.62 5.96
CA ILE A 12 2.98 4.39 6.41
C ILE A 12 1.46 4.47 6.25
N LEU A 13 0.91 5.68 6.36
CA LEU A 13 -0.53 5.88 6.44
C LEU A 13 -1.34 5.42 5.23
N PRO A 14 -0.89 5.64 3.96
CA PRO A 14 -1.73 5.32 2.79
C PRO A 14 -2.27 3.90 2.74
N PRO A 15 -1.48 2.84 3.05
CA PRO A 15 -2.04 1.49 3.01
C PRO A 15 -3.17 1.29 4.02
N PHE A 16 -3.06 1.91 5.18
CA PHE A 16 -4.09 1.78 6.20
C PHE A 16 -5.37 2.48 5.78
N ILE A 17 -5.24 3.66 5.13
CA ILE A 17 -6.40 4.36 4.59
C ILE A 17 -7.06 3.52 3.51
N LEU A 18 -6.27 2.93 2.61
CA LEU A 18 -6.79 2.09 1.55
C LEU A 18 -7.51 0.87 2.11
N ALA A 19 -6.93 0.24 3.13
CA ALA A 19 -7.56 -0.91 3.77
C ALA A 19 -8.89 -0.52 4.39
N LEU A 20 -8.93 0.63 5.05
CA LEU A 20 -10.16 1.11 5.68
C LEU A 20 -11.24 1.37 4.62
N LEU A 21 -10.88 2.04 3.53
CA LEU A 21 -11.82 2.32 2.46
C LEU A 21 -12.34 1.03 1.83
N THR A 22 -11.46 0.04 1.66
CA THR A 22 -11.88 -1.25 1.10
C THR A 22 -12.84 -1.96 2.04
N ILE A 23 -12.57 -1.93 3.34
CA ILE A 23 -13.46 -2.54 4.32
C ILE A 23 -14.84 -1.87 4.30
N ILE A 24 -14.85 -0.54 4.26
CA ILE A 24 -16.11 0.20 4.20
C ILE A 24 -16.89 -0.17 2.94
N TRP A 25 -16.21 -0.26 1.82
CA TRP A 25 -16.85 -0.66 0.57
C TRP A 25 -17.42 -2.06 0.66
N TYR A 26 -16.65 -2.99 1.25
CA TYR A 26 -17.10 -4.36 1.42
C TYR A 26 -18.38 -4.43 2.29
N VAL A 27 -18.39 -3.65 3.37
CA VAL A 27 -19.55 -3.64 4.27
C VAL A 27 -20.76 -3.06 3.54
N ARG A 28 -20.58 -2.00 2.76
CA ARG A 28 -21.66 -1.42 1.98
C ARG A 28 -22.20 -2.39 0.95
N ALA A 29 -21.32 -3.18 0.37
CA ALA A 29 -21.70 -4.17 -0.64
C ALA A 29 -22.33 -5.40 0.00
N ASP A 30 -22.28 -5.49 1.31
CA ASP A 30 -22.86 -6.61 2.07
C ASP A 30 -22.28 -7.94 1.62
N GLY A 31 -20.99 -7.93 1.33
CA GLY A 31 -20.30 -9.13 0.91
C GLY A 31 -20.52 -9.54 -0.54
N ARG A 32 -21.22 -8.73 -1.31
CA ARG A 32 -21.51 -9.06 -2.70
C ARG A 32 -20.61 -8.29 -3.65
N TRP A 33 -19.33 -8.47 -3.50
CA TRP A 33 -18.33 -7.76 -4.29
C TRP A 33 -18.54 -7.95 -5.79
N TYR A 34 -18.84 -9.18 -6.20
CA TYR A 34 -18.98 -9.46 -7.62
C TYR A 34 -20.14 -8.69 -8.26
N THR A 35 -21.14 -8.34 -7.47
CA THR A 35 -22.28 -7.56 -7.95
C THR A 35 -21.88 -6.11 -8.20
N TYR A 36 -20.87 -5.63 -7.48
CA TYR A 36 -20.48 -4.23 -7.52
C TYR A 36 -19.26 -3.97 -8.38
N ARG A 37 -18.79 -4.97 -9.13
CA ARG A 37 -17.62 -4.78 -9.98
C ARG A 37 -17.83 -3.73 -11.05
N GLU A 38 -19.05 -3.49 -11.47
CA GLU A 38 -19.36 -2.49 -12.48
C GLU A 38 -19.60 -1.11 -11.88
N GLU A 39 -19.54 -1.04 -10.56
CA GLU A 39 -19.73 0.24 -9.89
C GLU A 39 -18.49 1.12 -10.03
N TRP A 40 -18.70 2.41 -9.86
CA TRP A 40 -17.64 3.38 -9.90
C TRP A 40 -16.53 3.07 -8.93
N GLU A 41 -16.92 2.63 -7.73
CA GLU A 41 -15.99 2.46 -6.62
C GLU A 41 -14.99 1.34 -6.85
N TYR A 42 -15.37 0.36 -7.67
CA TYR A 42 -14.47 -0.76 -7.93
C TYR A 42 -13.20 -0.33 -8.64
N LEU A 43 -13.33 0.50 -9.69
CA LEU A 43 -12.18 0.91 -10.48
C LEU A 43 -11.14 1.69 -9.67
N PRO A 44 -11.53 2.74 -8.91
CA PRO A 44 -10.54 3.43 -8.09
C PRO A 44 -9.88 2.54 -7.06
N LEU A 45 -10.64 1.65 -6.42
CA LEU A 45 -10.07 0.74 -5.43
C LEU A 45 -9.10 -0.23 -6.09
N LEU A 46 -9.45 -0.77 -7.25
CA LEU A 46 -8.57 -1.67 -7.97
C LEU A 46 -7.27 -0.98 -8.34
N LEU A 47 -7.36 0.24 -8.87
CA LEU A 47 -6.17 1.01 -9.24
C LEU A 47 -5.29 1.27 -8.03
N CYS A 48 -5.89 1.64 -6.89
CA CYS A 48 -5.12 1.87 -5.68
C CYS A 48 -4.41 0.61 -5.22
N HIS A 49 -5.09 -0.54 -5.29
CA HIS A 49 -4.49 -1.80 -4.89
C HIS A 49 -3.37 -2.24 -5.82
N VAL A 50 -3.42 -1.83 -7.09
CA VAL A 50 -2.34 -2.12 -8.04
C VAL A 50 -1.16 -1.18 -7.82
N ILE A 51 -1.44 0.10 -7.62
CA ILE A 51 -0.40 1.13 -7.51
C ILE A 51 0.39 1.00 -6.20
N MET A 52 -0.29 0.67 -5.12
CA MET A 52 0.34 0.62 -3.79
C MET A 52 1.59 -0.26 -3.74
N PRO A 53 1.52 -1.55 -4.14
CA PRO A 53 2.72 -2.38 -4.07
C PRO A 53 3.82 -1.90 -4.99
N ILE A 54 3.46 -1.35 -6.15
CA ILE A 54 4.46 -0.80 -7.07
C ILE A 54 5.16 0.38 -6.42
N TYR A 55 4.40 1.27 -5.78
CA TYR A 55 4.96 2.44 -5.11
C TYR A 55 5.97 2.01 -4.04
N TYR A 56 5.62 1.05 -3.20
CA TYR A 56 6.50 0.62 -2.13
C TYR A 56 7.69 -0.17 -2.64
N LEU A 57 7.55 -0.89 -3.75
CA LEU A 57 8.69 -1.55 -4.37
C LEU A 57 9.70 -0.51 -4.85
N VAL A 58 9.24 0.55 -5.51
CA VAL A 58 10.10 1.62 -5.97
C VAL A 58 10.80 2.31 -4.79
N ARG A 59 10.04 2.57 -3.71
CA ARG A 59 10.62 3.19 -2.53
C ARG A 59 11.65 2.29 -1.88
N LEU A 60 11.44 0.98 -1.89
CA LEU A 60 12.40 0.03 -1.35
C LEU A 60 13.70 0.08 -2.16
N ILE A 61 13.59 0.09 -3.47
CA ILE A 61 14.78 0.17 -4.33
C ILE A 61 15.54 1.46 -4.09
N VAL A 62 14.81 2.59 -4.04
CA VAL A 62 15.44 3.90 -3.83
C VAL A 62 16.16 3.94 -2.48
N ALA A 63 15.50 3.46 -1.42
CA ALA A 63 16.09 3.48 -0.09
C ALA A 63 17.33 2.58 -0.03
N THR A 64 17.29 1.45 -0.71
CA THR A 64 18.44 0.53 -0.75
C THR A 64 19.61 1.19 -1.46
N ILE A 65 19.37 1.86 -2.57
CA ILE A 65 20.43 2.55 -3.31
C ILE A 65 21.04 3.64 -2.44
N LYS A 66 20.21 4.41 -1.73
CA LYS A 66 20.71 5.46 -0.85
C LYS A 66 21.56 4.89 0.29
N GLN A 67 21.17 3.72 0.80
CA GLN A 67 21.93 3.11 1.90
C GLN A 67 23.26 2.57 1.42
N ILE A 68 23.33 2.07 0.19
CA ILE A 68 24.58 1.56 -0.37
C ILE A 68 25.55 2.71 -0.60
N ASN A 69 25.06 3.86 -1.02
CA ASN A 69 25.91 5.03 -1.29
C ASN A 69 26.38 5.63 0.02
N VAL A 70 27.72 5.69 0.20
CA VAL A 70 28.30 6.16 1.44
C VAL A 70 27.86 7.59 1.77
N SER A 71 27.74 8.45 0.77
CA SER A 71 27.41 9.86 1.00
C SER A 71 25.97 10.08 1.45
N THR A 72 25.07 9.12 1.20
CA THR A 72 23.67 9.26 1.58
C THR A 72 23.24 8.25 2.64
N ARG A 73 24.18 7.44 3.12
CA ARG A 73 23.88 6.41 4.12
C ARG A 73 23.42 7.04 5.44
N SER A 74 22.33 6.54 5.99
CA SER A 74 21.84 7.02 7.27
C SER A 74 20.92 5.97 7.89
N ASN A 75 20.65 6.14 9.19
CA ASN A 75 19.74 5.25 9.90
C ASN A 75 18.32 5.37 9.39
N GLU A 76 17.94 6.52 8.85
CA GLU A 76 16.61 6.69 8.28
C GLU A 76 16.40 5.84 7.06
N ASN A 77 17.46 5.62 6.28
CA ASN A 77 17.36 4.73 5.12
C ASN A 77 16.98 3.33 5.55
N ILE A 78 17.53 2.87 6.68
CA ILE A 78 17.20 1.54 7.21
C ILE A 78 15.72 1.46 7.54
N PHE A 79 15.16 2.50 8.17
CA PHE A 79 13.73 2.54 8.46
C PHE A 79 12.91 2.41 7.19
N TYR A 80 13.26 3.18 6.15
CA TYR A 80 12.51 3.16 4.91
C TYR A 80 12.65 1.83 4.17
N ILE A 81 13.83 1.18 4.26
CA ILE A 81 14.01 -0.13 3.66
C ILE A 81 13.09 -1.14 4.32
N VAL A 82 13.12 -1.21 5.64
CA VAL A 82 12.30 -2.17 6.38
C VAL A 82 10.81 -1.87 6.18
N ALA A 83 10.43 -0.61 6.34
CA ALA A 83 9.02 -0.22 6.18
C ALA A 83 8.51 -0.49 4.78
N SER A 84 9.32 -0.16 3.77
CA SER A 84 8.92 -0.40 2.38
C SER A 84 8.76 -1.88 2.10
N ALA A 85 9.67 -2.71 2.60
CA ALA A 85 9.59 -4.15 2.38
C ALA A 85 8.34 -4.73 3.03
N VAL A 86 8.09 -4.37 4.28
CA VAL A 86 6.91 -4.85 5.00
C VAL A 86 5.64 -4.39 4.31
N LEU A 87 5.56 -3.11 3.97
CA LEU A 87 4.36 -2.56 3.33
C LEU A 87 4.17 -3.11 1.93
N TRP A 88 5.25 -3.37 1.20
CA TRP A 88 5.16 -3.98 -0.12
C TRP A 88 4.54 -5.38 -0.01
N ILE A 89 4.99 -6.17 0.95
CA ILE A 89 4.46 -7.51 1.15
C ILE A 89 2.98 -7.44 1.55
N LEU A 90 2.65 -6.55 2.49
CA LEU A 90 1.27 -6.41 2.94
C LEU A 90 0.35 -5.92 1.83
N CYS A 91 0.81 -4.96 1.03
CA CYS A 91 0.02 -4.44 -0.08
C CYS A 91 -0.15 -5.49 -1.18
N GLY A 92 0.89 -6.28 -1.45
CA GLY A 92 0.80 -7.36 -2.41
C GLY A 92 -0.19 -8.42 -1.97
N PHE A 93 -0.15 -8.78 -0.70
CA PHE A 93 -1.11 -9.71 -0.12
C PHE A 93 -2.52 -9.13 -0.19
N GLY A 94 -2.67 -7.86 0.13
CA GLY A 94 -3.97 -7.19 0.06
C GLY A 94 -4.53 -7.16 -1.34
N PHE A 95 -3.67 -6.90 -2.33
CA PHE A 95 -4.08 -6.92 -3.73
C PHE A 95 -4.57 -8.32 -4.13
N PHE A 96 -3.82 -9.33 -3.73
CA PHE A 96 -4.18 -10.72 -4.02
C PHE A 96 -5.54 -11.06 -3.43
N VAL A 97 -5.75 -10.72 -2.16
CA VAL A 97 -7.04 -10.97 -1.49
C VAL A 97 -8.16 -10.21 -2.17
N PHE A 98 -7.90 -8.93 -2.52
CA PHE A 98 -8.90 -8.11 -3.18
C PHE A 98 -9.35 -8.73 -4.50
N VAL A 99 -8.39 -9.18 -5.30
CA VAL A 99 -8.69 -9.80 -6.59
C VAL A 99 -9.49 -11.09 -6.41
N ILE A 100 -9.09 -11.92 -5.44
CA ILE A 100 -9.81 -13.17 -5.20
C ILE A 100 -11.26 -12.89 -4.82
N PHE A 101 -11.48 -11.96 -3.89
CA PHE A 101 -12.83 -11.68 -3.42
C PHE A 101 -13.70 -11.04 -4.50
N THR A 102 -13.11 -10.23 -5.38
CA THR A 102 -13.88 -9.55 -6.40
C THR A 102 -14.09 -10.38 -7.66
N SER A 103 -13.18 -11.30 -7.96
CA SER A 103 -13.30 -12.12 -9.17
C SER A 103 -13.88 -13.50 -8.88
N GLY A 104 -13.91 -13.90 -7.63
CA GLY A 104 -14.34 -15.23 -7.25
C GLY A 104 -15.83 -15.43 -7.33
N ARG A 105 -16.45 -14.52 -7.78
CA ARG A 105 -17.81 -14.64 -7.93
C ARG A 105 -18.41 -14.89 -6.79
#